data_9b2d61665e45a22086a1a09737da1244
#
_entry.id   9b2d61665e45a22086a1a09737da1244
#
_cell.length_a   1.000
_cell.length_b   1.000
_cell.length_c   1.000
_cell.angle_alpha   90.00
_cell.angle_beta   90.00
_cell.angle_gamma   90.00
#
_symmetry.space_group_name_H-M   'P 1'
#
loop_
_entity.id
_entity.type
_entity.pdbx_description
1 polymer ?
#
loop_
_entity_poly.entity_id
_entity_poly.type
_entity_poly.pdbx_seq_one_letter_code
_entity_poly.pdbx_strand_id
1 'polypeptide(L)'
;MSTLTTSEVSGFIVFHIVLFEPEIPPNTGNIIRLSANSGARLHLIEPLGFDVSEKSLRRAGLDYRQLTHMQVWPNLQTCFENIQPPRWFAISTRGTQRYDTVQYQAGDTFVFGPETRGLPKALIDECPEVQRLRIPMLPDNRSLNLSNSVAVVVYEAWRQHRFIGGQ
;
A
#
# COMPACT_ATOMS: atom_id res chain seq x y z
N MET A 1 1.59 -31.96 -0.13
CA MET A 1 2.26 -30.97 -1.00
C MET A 1 1.78 -29.58 -0.58
N SER A 2 2.62 -28.87 0.14
CA SER A 2 2.33 -27.48 0.54
C SER A 2 2.60 -26.59 -0.67
N THR A 3 1.56 -26.01 -1.23
CA THR A 3 1.69 -24.93 -2.20
C THR A 3 2.25 -23.72 -1.46
N LEU A 4 3.54 -23.44 -1.65
CA LEU A 4 4.15 -22.19 -1.20
C LEU A 4 3.37 -21.04 -1.85
N THR A 5 2.62 -20.33 -1.03
CA THR A 5 2.01 -19.08 -1.44
C THR A 5 3.14 -18.10 -1.84
N THR A 6 2.94 -17.35 -2.91
CA THR A 6 3.86 -16.36 -3.48
C THR A 6 4.35 -15.27 -2.51
N SER A 7 4.06 -15.38 -1.22
CA SER A 7 4.44 -14.44 -0.16
C SER A 7 5.77 -14.76 0.54
N GLU A 8 6.34 -15.93 0.29
CA GLU A 8 7.62 -16.35 0.88
C GLU A 8 8.60 -16.75 -0.22
N VAL A 9 9.23 -15.77 -0.84
CA VAL A 9 10.47 -16.01 -1.59
C VAL A 9 11.60 -15.96 -0.57
N SER A 10 12.40 -17.02 -0.50
CA SER A 10 13.46 -17.27 0.48
C SER A 10 14.17 -16.00 1.00
N GLY A 11 13.95 -15.65 2.27
CA GLY A 11 14.63 -14.57 2.96
C GLY A 11 13.99 -13.19 2.82
N PHE A 12 12.81 -13.06 2.22
CA PHE A 12 12.08 -11.81 2.09
C PHE A 12 10.63 -11.99 2.54
N ILE A 13 10.07 -10.95 3.15
CA ILE A 13 8.65 -10.85 3.42
C ILE A 13 8.04 -9.86 2.44
N VAL A 14 6.89 -10.19 1.86
CA VAL A 14 6.21 -9.34 0.88
C VAL A 14 4.93 -8.80 1.49
N PHE A 15 4.81 -7.47 1.49
CA PHE A 15 3.58 -6.75 1.75
C PHE A 15 3.05 -6.15 0.46
N HIS A 16 1.76 -5.91 0.39
CA HIS A 16 1.11 -5.26 -0.75
C HIS A 16 0.60 -3.88 -0.34
N ILE A 17 0.86 -2.90 -1.20
CA ILE A 17 0.34 -1.53 -1.10
C ILE A 17 -0.68 -1.37 -2.22
N VAL A 18 -1.89 -0.97 -1.88
CA VAL A 18 -2.93 -0.63 -2.85
C VAL A 18 -3.26 0.85 -2.71
N LEU A 19 -3.10 1.60 -3.79
CA LEU A 19 -3.54 2.98 -3.88
C LEU A 19 -4.85 3.02 -4.66
N PHE A 20 -5.93 3.33 -3.96
CA PHE A 20 -7.27 3.42 -4.54
C PHE A 20 -7.46 4.78 -5.19
N GLU A 21 -7.51 4.81 -6.53
CA GLU A 21 -7.73 6.03 -7.32
C GLU A 21 -6.80 7.19 -6.94
N PRO A 22 -5.46 7.00 -6.93
CA PRO A 22 -4.53 8.06 -6.53
C PRO A 22 -4.58 9.25 -7.47
N GLU A 23 -4.40 10.46 -6.93
CA GLU A 23 -4.63 11.72 -7.63
C GLU A 23 -3.36 12.52 -7.89
N ILE A 24 -2.39 12.49 -6.99
CA ILE A 24 -1.22 13.38 -6.97
C ILE A 24 0.04 12.64 -7.40
N PRO A 25 0.59 12.94 -8.62
CA PRO A 25 1.72 12.20 -9.18
C PRO A 25 2.97 12.11 -8.27
N PRO A 26 3.43 13.18 -7.61
CA PRO A 26 4.60 13.08 -6.73
C PRO A 26 4.45 12.08 -5.60
N ASN A 27 3.26 11.92 -5.04
CA ASN A 27 3.00 10.91 -4.00
C ASN A 27 3.21 9.50 -4.55
N THR A 28 2.62 9.20 -5.69
CA THR A 28 2.78 7.88 -6.34
C THR A 28 4.25 7.63 -6.70
N GLY A 29 4.97 8.63 -7.21
CA GLY A 29 6.40 8.52 -7.50
C GLY A 29 7.23 8.16 -6.26
N ASN A 30 6.98 8.80 -5.13
CA ASN A 30 7.64 8.48 -3.87
C ASN A 30 7.29 7.06 -3.39
N ILE A 31 6.05 6.63 -3.56
CA ILE A 31 5.59 5.31 -3.15
C ILE A 31 6.20 4.21 -4.05
N ILE A 32 6.39 4.47 -5.34
CA ILE A 32 7.10 3.55 -6.23
C ILE A 32 8.54 3.31 -5.72
N ARG A 33 9.25 4.36 -5.33
CA ARG A 33 10.60 4.24 -4.75
C ARG A 33 10.58 3.49 -3.42
N LEU A 34 9.61 3.80 -2.56
CA LEU A 34 9.41 3.12 -1.29
C LEU A 34 9.19 1.63 -1.49
N SER A 35 8.36 1.25 -2.46
CA SER A 35 8.07 -0.14 -2.80
C SER A 35 9.35 -0.88 -3.21
N ALA A 36 10.16 -0.27 -4.05
CA ALA A 36 11.45 -0.83 -4.46
C ALA A 36 12.41 -1.00 -3.26
N ASN A 37 12.44 -0.02 -2.36
CA ASN A 37 13.34 -0.04 -1.19
C ASN A 37 12.91 -1.07 -0.14
N SER A 38 11.63 -1.31 0.02
CA SER A 38 11.08 -2.21 1.04
C SER A 38 10.76 -3.62 0.52
N GLY A 39 10.78 -3.82 -0.80
CA GLY A 39 10.33 -5.06 -1.42
C GLY A 39 8.81 -5.21 -1.48
N ALA A 40 8.03 -4.20 -1.08
CA ALA A 40 6.58 -4.24 -1.18
C ALA A 40 6.13 -4.22 -2.64
N ARG A 41 4.97 -4.81 -2.91
CA ARG A 41 4.32 -4.79 -4.22
C ARG A 41 3.31 -3.65 -4.24
N LEU A 42 3.37 -2.81 -5.27
CA LEU A 42 2.49 -1.66 -5.43
C LEU A 42 1.41 -1.93 -6.46
N HIS A 43 0.18 -1.62 -6.09
CA HIS A 43 -0.99 -1.77 -6.95
C HIS A 43 -1.72 -0.43 -7.03
N LEU A 44 -1.91 0.06 -8.26
CA LEU A 44 -2.68 1.28 -8.53
C LEU A 44 -4.05 0.89 -9.08
N ILE A 45 -5.11 1.41 -8.49
CA ILE A 45 -6.48 1.15 -8.93
C ILE A 45 -6.98 2.35 -9.73
N GLU A 46 -7.37 2.10 -10.97
CA GLU A 46 -7.97 3.11 -11.85
C GLU A 46 -9.38 3.55 -11.36
N PRO A 47 -9.82 4.78 -11.65
CA PRO A 47 -9.12 5.78 -12.47
C PRO A 47 -7.97 6.46 -11.73
N LEU A 48 -6.90 6.77 -12.45
CA LEU A 48 -5.76 7.52 -11.93
C LEU A 48 -5.90 9.00 -12.32
N GLY A 49 -5.53 9.89 -11.42
CA GLY A 49 -5.52 11.33 -11.69
C GLY A 49 -4.34 11.81 -12.56
N PHE A 50 -3.54 10.89 -13.10
CA PHE A 50 -2.31 11.19 -13.86
C PHE A 50 -1.95 10.05 -14.82
N ASP A 51 -0.96 10.31 -15.68
CA ASP A 51 -0.44 9.34 -16.63
C ASP A 51 0.67 8.48 -15.99
N VAL A 52 0.57 7.17 -16.14
CA VAL A 52 1.57 6.18 -15.70
C VAL A 52 2.26 5.50 -16.88
N SER A 53 2.28 6.13 -18.06
CA SER A 53 3.06 5.63 -19.20
C SER A 53 4.55 5.52 -18.82
N GLU A 54 5.26 4.59 -19.42
CA GLU A 54 6.71 4.41 -19.21
C GLU A 54 7.47 5.73 -19.42
N LYS A 55 7.07 6.50 -20.44
CA LYS A 55 7.65 7.80 -20.74
C LYS A 55 7.44 8.81 -19.60
N SER A 56 6.23 8.87 -19.06
CA SER A 56 5.89 9.75 -17.93
C SER A 56 6.68 9.39 -16.67
N LEU A 57 6.77 8.10 -16.36
CA LEU A 57 7.50 7.61 -15.20
C LEU A 57 9.02 7.83 -15.31
N ARG A 58 9.59 7.65 -16.50
CA ARG A 58 11.00 7.98 -16.77
C ARG A 58 11.29 9.47 -16.61
N ARG A 59 10.38 10.35 -17.05
CA ARG A 59 10.51 11.80 -16.84
C ARG A 59 10.51 12.16 -15.36
N ALA A 60 9.79 11.40 -14.53
CA ALA A 60 9.79 11.57 -13.07
C ALA A 60 11.06 11.00 -12.39
N GLY A 61 12.03 10.49 -13.15
CA GLY A 61 13.28 9.95 -12.64
C GLY A 61 13.18 8.53 -12.09
N LEU A 62 12.14 7.80 -12.45
CA LEU A 62 11.95 6.40 -12.04
C LEU A 62 12.60 5.46 -13.06
N ASP A 63 13.33 4.47 -12.57
CA ASP A 63 13.99 3.49 -13.41
C ASP A 63 13.19 2.19 -13.56
N TYR A 64 13.62 1.33 -14.48
CA TYR A 64 12.97 0.05 -14.75
C TYR A 64 12.86 -0.85 -13.50
N ARG A 65 13.90 -0.89 -12.66
CA ARG A 65 13.91 -1.73 -11.45
C ARG A 65 12.80 -1.31 -10.48
N GLN A 66 12.61 0.00 -10.32
CA GLN A 66 11.55 0.54 -9.44
C GLN A 66 10.16 0.18 -9.98
N LEU A 67 9.99 0.20 -11.29
CA LEU A 67 8.71 -0.06 -11.94
C LEU A 67 8.30 -1.54 -11.92
N THR A 68 9.23 -2.47 -11.75
CA THR A 68 8.92 -3.91 -11.69
C THR A 68 8.08 -4.30 -10.48
N HIS A 69 8.00 -3.44 -9.47
CA HIS A 69 7.19 -3.65 -8.26
C HIS A 69 5.79 -3.09 -8.37
N MET A 70 5.43 -2.45 -9.49
CA MET A 70 4.15 -1.78 -9.66
C MET A 70 3.28 -2.46 -10.72
N GLN A 71 1.97 -2.47 -10.45
CA GLN A 71 0.95 -2.97 -11.37
C GLN A 71 -0.29 -2.08 -11.31
N VAL A 72 -0.94 -1.86 -12.47
CA VAL A 72 -2.17 -1.07 -12.59
C VAL A 72 -3.34 -2.01 -12.83
N TRP A 73 -4.45 -1.77 -12.14
CA TRP A 73 -5.66 -2.59 -12.22
C TRP A 73 -6.89 -1.73 -12.56
N PRO A 74 -7.85 -2.25 -13.33
CA PRO A 74 -9.06 -1.51 -13.69
C PRO A 74 -9.97 -1.22 -12.49
N ASN A 75 -9.94 -2.08 -11.47
CA ASN A 75 -10.72 -1.94 -10.24
C ASN A 75 -10.12 -2.77 -9.10
N LEU A 76 -10.57 -2.50 -7.88
CA LEU A 76 -10.07 -3.20 -6.70
C LEU A 76 -10.41 -4.70 -6.71
N GLN A 77 -11.59 -5.05 -7.20
CA GLN A 77 -12.02 -6.46 -7.27
C GLN A 77 -11.05 -7.28 -8.11
N THR A 78 -10.71 -6.83 -9.31
CA THR A 78 -9.76 -7.51 -10.20
C THR A 78 -8.38 -7.64 -9.52
N CYS A 79 -7.92 -6.58 -8.84
CA CYS A 79 -6.69 -6.62 -8.08
C CYS A 79 -6.73 -7.74 -7.02
N PHE A 80 -7.77 -7.77 -6.20
CA PHE A 80 -7.90 -8.75 -5.12
C PHE A 80 -8.09 -10.18 -5.63
N GLU A 81 -8.77 -10.38 -6.74
CA GLU A 81 -8.89 -11.69 -7.39
C GLU A 81 -7.52 -12.23 -7.84
N ASN A 82 -6.60 -11.36 -8.22
CA ASN A 82 -5.26 -11.75 -8.66
C ASN A 82 -4.28 -11.93 -7.50
N ILE A 83 -4.23 -11.02 -6.54
CA ILE A 83 -3.27 -11.11 -5.43
C ILE A 83 -3.76 -11.99 -4.29
N GLN A 84 -5.07 -12.20 -4.18
CA GLN A 84 -5.71 -13.04 -3.14
C GLN A 84 -5.16 -12.77 -1.74
N PRO A 85 -5.31 -11.53 -1.22
CA PRO A 85 -4.70 -11.19 0.06
C PRO A 85 -5.32 -12.01 1.19
N PRO A 86 -4.51 -12.64 2.07
CA PRO A 86 -5.04 -13.33 3.24
C PRO A 86 -5.78 -12.38 4.19
N ARG A 87 -5.28 -11.14 4.28
CA ARG A 87 -5.92 -10.02 4.99
C ARG A 87 -5.67 -8.73 4.24
N TRP A 88 -6.61 -7.80 4.36
CA TRP A 88 -6.38 -6.42 3.91
C TRP A 88 -6.82 -5.43 4.97
N PHE A 89 -6.15 -4.31 5.01
CA PHE A 89 -6.34 -3.27 6.00
C PHE A 89 -6.72 -1.97 5.29
N ALA A 90 -7.81 -1.36 5.71
CA ALA A 90 -8.18 -0.02 5.25
C ALA A 90 -7.47 1.02 6.11
N ILE A 91 -6.64 1.85 5.48
CA ILE A 91 -5.92 2.93 6.16
C ILE A 91 -6.71 4.21 5.99
N SER A 92 -7.25 4.72 7.08
CA SER A 92 -8.17 5.86 7.05
C SER A 92 -8.12 6.64 8.36
N THR A 93 -8.38 7.94 8.29
CA THR A 93 -8.59 8.76 9.50
C THR A 93 -9.82 8.34 10.30
N ARG A 94 -10.70 7.53 9.69
CA ARG A 94 -11.89 6.93 10.33
C ARG A 94 -11.62 5.56 10.92
N GLY A 95 -10.37 5.07 10.86
CA GLY A 95 -10.00 3.79 11.44
C GLY A 95 -10.20 3.77 12.96
N THR A 96 -10.59 2.61 13.47
CA THR A 96 -10.84 2.39 14.90
C THR A 96 -9.65 1.78 15.61
N GLN A 97 -8.74 1.17 14.88
CA GLN A 97 -7.53 0.54 15.41
C GLN A 97 -6.30 1.38 15.09
N ARG A 98 -5.38 1.48 16.04
CA ARG A 98 -4.07 2.05 15.72
C ARG A 98 -3.24 1.08 14.87
N TYR A 99 -2.56 1.61 13.88
CA TYR A 99 -1.76 0.82 12.92
C TYR A 99 -0.65 -0.01 13.59
N ASP A 100 -0.11 0.43 14.72
CA ASP A 100 1.00 -0.21 15.43
C ASP A 100 0.56 -1.31 16.42
N THR A 101 -0.74 -1.53 16.58
CA THR A 101 -1.28 -2.58 17.46
C THR A 101 -1.51 -3.91 16.76
N VAL A 102 -1.38 -3.95 15.44
CA VAL A 102 -1.59 -5.16 14.63
C VAL A 102 -0.27 -5.92 14.50
N GLN A 103 -0.34 -7.24 14.61
CA GLN A 103 0.77 -8.12 14.25
C GLN A 103 0.68 -8.45 12.77
N TYR A 104 1.52 -7.82 11.96
CA TYR A 104 1.50 -7.99 10.52
C TYR A 104 2.15 -9.29 10.07
N GLN A 105 1.61 -9.87 9.00
CA GLN A 105 2.02 -11.14 8.42
C GLN A 105 2.34 -10.97 6.94
N ALA A 106 3.15 -11.88 6.39
CA ALA A 106 3.43 -11.93 4.96
C ALA A 106 2.14 -11.97 4.14
N GLY A 107 2.10 -11.18 3.08
CA GLY A 107 0.93 -11.05 2.21
C GLY A 107 -0.12 -10.04 2.68
N ASP A 108 0.03 -9.47 3.86
CA ASP A 108 -0.86 -8.40 4.31
C ASP A 108 -0.88 -7.25 3.30
N THR A 109 -2.07 -6.74 3.05
CA THR A 109 -2.34 -5.75 2.03
C THR A 109 -2.91 -4.48 2.66
N PHE A 110 -2.28 -3.34 2.37
CA PHE A 110 -2.66 -2.04 2.90
C PHE A 110 -3.33 -1.22 1.81
N VAL A 111 -4.57 -0.82 2.02
CA VAL A 111 -5.36 -0.05 1.07
C VAL A 111 -5.46 1.41 1.53
N PHE A 112 -4.95 2.31 0.71
CA PHE A 112 -4.95 3.76 0.94
C PHE A 112 -5.88 4.45 -0.05
N GLY A 113 -6.58 5.46 0.40
CA GLY A 113 -7.50 6.24 -0.44
C GLY A 113 -6.83 7.38 -1.21
N PRO A 114 -7.57 7.98 -2.16
CA PRO A 114 -7.12 9.18 -2.87
C PRO A 114 -6.86 10.33 -1.88
N GLU A 115 -5.89 11.17 -2.23
CA GLU A 115 -5.31 12.18 -1.33
C GLU A 115 -6.35 13.19 -0.82
N THR A 116 -7.31 13.59 -1.67
CA THR A 116 -8.29 14.63 -1.32
C THR A 116 -9.53 14.10 -0.64
N ARG A 117 -9.90 12.83 -0.86
CA ARG A 117 -11.18 12.25 -0.42
C ARG A 117 -11.06 11.16 0.64
N GLY A 118 -9.90 10.50 0.70
CA GLY A 118 -9.75 9.28 1.46
C GLY A 118 -10.54 8.10 0.85
N LEU A 119 -10.51 6.96 1.51
CA LEU A 119 -11.27 5.79 1.07
C LEU A 119 -12.78 6.06 1.14
N PRO A 120 -13.56 5.60 0.14
CA PRO A 120 -15.01 5.66 0.22
C PRO A 120 -15.53 4.93 1.46
N LYS A 121 -16.56 5.49 2.09
CA LYS A 121 -17.18 4.87 3.27
C LYS A 121 -17.64 3.43 3.01
N ALA A 122 -18.23 3.19 1.84
CA ALA A 122 -18.68 1.85 1.45
C ALA A 122 -17.54 0.83 1.45
N LEU A 123 -16.36 1.22 0.99
CA LEU A 123 -15.19 0.36 0.98
C LEU A 123 -14.65 0.12 2.40
N ILE A 124 -14.61 1.15 3.24
CA ILE A 124 -14.24 1.00 4.65
C ILE A 124 -15.18 0.04 5.36
N ASP A 125 -16.48 0.13 5.10
CA ASP A 125 -17.50 -0.71 5.71
C ASP A 125 -17.39 -2.19 5.30
N GLU A 126 -16.85 -2.48 4.12
CA GLU A 126 -16.54 -3.85 3.69
C GLU A 126 -15.34 -4.45 4.43
N CYS A 127 -14.46 -3.62 4.95
CA CYS A 127 -13.30 -4.07 5.71
C CYS A 127 -13.73 -4.48 7.12
N PRO A 128 -13.27 -5.64 7.64
CA PRO A 128 -13.52 -5.98 9.03
C PRO A 128 -13.07 -4.87 9.98
N GLU A 129 -13.85 -4.58 11.00
CA GLU A 129 -13.59 -3.44 11.91
C GLU A 129 -12.18 -3.47 12.51
N VAL A 130 -11.71 -4.65 12.90
CA VAL A 130 -10.36 -4.84 13.47
C VAL A 130 -9.23 -4.58 12.46
N GLN A 131 -9.55 -4.43 11.17
CA GLN A 131 -8.62 -4.16 10.08
C GLN A 131 -8.74 -2.72 9.54
N ARG A 132 -9.58 -1.88 10.17
CA ARG A 132 -9.69 -0.46 9.85
C ARG A 132 -8.71 0.32 10.69
N LEU A 133 -7.59 0.70 10.09
CA LEU A 133 -6.44 1.24 10.79
C LEU A 133 -6.33 2.76 10.68
N ARG A 134 -5.82 3.36 11.71
CA ARG A 134 -5.54 4.78 11.79
C ARG A 134 -4.11 5.03 12.23
N ILE A 135 -3.49 6.02 11.61
CA ILE A 135 -2.22 6.60 12.07
C ILE A 135 -2.58 7.73 13.04
N PRO A 136 -2.08 7.71 14.29
CA PRO A 136 -2.39 8.77 15.25
C PRO A 136 -1.92 10.13 14.77
N MET A 137 -2.72 11.15 15.07
CA MET A 137 -2.40 12.55 14.84
C MET A 137 -2.86 13.38 16.02
N LEU A 138 -2.21 14.50 16.26
CA LEU A 138 -2.72 15.49 17.21
C LEU A 138 -4.05 16.07 16.68
N PRO A 139 -4.96 16.48 17.59
CA PRO A 139 -6.26 17.04 17.19
C PRO A 139 -6.12 18.24 16.25
N ASP A 140 -7.18 18.51 15.49
CA ASP A 140 -7.33 19.68 14.63
C ASP A 140 -6.33 19.80 13.48
N ASN A 141 -5.67 18.70 13.12
CA ASN A 141 -4.76 18.64 11.97
C ASN A 141 -5.42 17.92 10.79
N ARG A 142 -4.91 18.23 9.60
CA ARG A 142 -5.26 17.52 8.37
C ARG A 142 -4.63 16.12 8.38
N SER A 143 -5.13 15.25 7.51
CA SER A 143 -4.52 13.95 7.29
C SER A 143 -3.05 14.07 6.87
N LEU A 144 -2.25 13.06 7.20
CA LEU A 144 -0.88 12.96 6.72
C LEU A 144 -0.83 12.89 5.19
N ASN A 145 0.27 13.39 4.61
CA ASN A 145 0.58 13.16 3.22
C ASN A 145 0.53 11.65 2.90
N LEU A 146 -0.03 11.28 1.74
CA LEU A 146 -0.21 9.89 1.36
C LEU A 146 1.09 9.09 1.37
N SER A 147 2.16 9.61 0.76
CA SER A 147 3.44 8.89 0.71
C SER A 147 4.06 8.70 2.11
N ASN A 148 3.89 9.66 3.00
CA ASN A 148 4.31 9.54 4.39
C ASN A 148 3.50 8.45 5.12
N SER A 149 2.19 8.42 4.92
CA SER A 149 1.32 7.39 5.51
C SER A 149 1.71 5.99 5.08
N VAL A 150 1.98 5.80 3.80
CA VAL A 150 2.44 4.51 3.26
C VAL A 150 3.77 4.11 3.88
N ALA A 151 4.73 5.03 3.97
CA ALA A 151 6.03 4.77 4.58
C ALA A 151 5.90 4.35 6.04
N VAL A 152 5.08 5.05 6.81
CA VAL A 152 4.86 4.76 8.24
C VAL A 152 4.33 3.34 8.42
N VAL A 153 3.30 2.95 7.67
CA VAL A 153 2.67 1.63 7.81
C VAL A 153 3.58 0.51 7.32
N VAL A 154 4.18 0.66 6.15
CA VAL A 154 5.04 -0.37 5.55
C VAL A 154 6.28 -0.63 6.39
N TYR A 155 6.93 0.42 6.86
CA TYR A 155 8.13 0.28 7.69
C TYR A 155 7.81 -0.28 9.07
N GLU A 156 6.65 0.02 9.66
CA GLU A 156 6.23 -0.65 10.90
C GLU A 156 6.00 -2.14 10.67
N ALA A 157 5.33 -2.52 9.60
CA ALA A 157 5.12 -3.93 9.28
C ALA A 157 6.45 -4.65 9.06
N TRP A 158 7.39 -4.04 8.35
CA TRP A 158 8.70 -4.61 8.10
C TRP A 158 9.57 -4.65 9.36
N ARG A 159 9.49 -3.63 10.19
CA ARG A 159 10.17 -3.60 11.50
C ARG A 159 9.78 -4.80 12.37
N GLN A 160 8.51 -5.16 12.41
CA GLN A 160 8.02 -6.32 13.16
C GLN A 160 8.69 -7.63 12.71
N HIS A 161 9.14 -7.69 11.48
CA HIS A 161 9.90 -8.81 10.90
C HIS A 161 11.41 -8.53 10.87
N ARG A 162 11.90 -7.64 11.76
CA ARG A 162 13.31 -7.31 11.95
C ARG A 162 14.00 -6.83 10.68
N PHE A 163 13.27 -6.17 9.79
CA PHE A 163 13.76 -5.68 8.50
C PHE A 163 14.46 -6.78 7.67
N ILE A 164 13.92 -8.00 7.69
CA ILE A 164 14.47 -9.13 6.96
C ILE A 164 14.76 -8.76 5.50
N GLY A 165 15.96 -9.06 5.01
CA GLY A 165 16.42 -8.70 3.66
C GLY A 165 16.97 -7.28 3.54
N GLY A 166 16.78 -6.41 4.53
CA GLY A 166 17.35 -5.07 4.59
C GLY A 166 18.81 -5.05 5.03
N GLN A 167 19.49 -3.93 4.71
CA GLN A 167 20.89 -3.68 5.07
C GLN A 167 21.02 -2.45 5.94
#